data_d1160c7754b459d9bc5f5b74f93fd4ad
#
_entry.id   d1160c7754b459d9bc5f5b74f93fd4ad
#
_cell.length_a   1.000
_cell.length_b   1.000
_cell.length_c   1.000
_cell.angle_alpha   90.00
_cell.angle_beta   90.00
_cell.angle_gamma   90.00
#
_symmetry.space_group_name_H-M   'P 1'
#
loop_
_entity.id
_entity.type
_entity.pdbx_description
1 polymer ?
#
loop_
_entity_poly.entity_id
_entity_poly.type
_entity_poly.pdbx_seq_one_letter_code
_entity_poly.pdbx_strand_id
1 'polypeptide(L)'
;MILFYFADDKLKFVKSHKIELVIVIFSFPIVPEGLQSSGFLRFARLPRLLNALRFFRLAALLGRFGTTVKSIFNSKGLRFIVYATIGIVLFFGFLFYISEPGVTSYSDGLWWALVTITTVGYGDITPLTNLGRIIASSLMIMGIGFIATITAAVSS
;
A
#
# COMPACT_ATOMS: atom_id res chain seq x y z
N MET A 1 -0.91 14.81 -20.06
CA MET A 1 -1.04 15.42 -21.39
C MET A 1 -1.80 14.54 -22.37
N ILE A 2 -1.63 13.24 -22.39
CA ILE A 2 -2.32 12.27 -23.28
C ILE A 2 -3.84 12.23 -23.00
N LEU A 3 -4.28 12.28 -21.74
CA LEU A 3 -5.71 12.27 -21.35
C LEU A 3 -6.50 13.54 -21.78
N PHE A 4 -5.82 14.66 -21.96
CA PHE A 4 -6.45 15.90 -22.41
C PHE A 4 -6.88 15.86 -23.88
N TYR A 5 -6.21 15.04 -24.70
CA TYR A 5 -6.51 14.90 -26.13
C TYR A 5 -7.75 14.06 -26.41
N PHE A 6 -8.13 13.15 -25.49
CA PHE A 6 -9.26 12.23 -25.62
C PHE A 6 -10.53 12.67 -24.86
N ALA A 7 -10.55 13.85 -24.24
CA ALA A 7 -11.72 14.32 -23.50
C ALA A 7 -12.71 15.02 -24.46
N ASP A 8 -13.90 14.47 -24.60
CA ASP A 8 -14.99 15.03 -25.44
C ASP A 8 -15.47 16.40 -24.94
N ASP A 9 -15.21 16.77 -23.70
CA ASP A 9 -15.57 18.06 -23.11
C ASP A 9 -14.38 18.71 -22.39
N LYS A 10 -13.51 19.35 -23.18
CA LYS A 10 -12.25 19.98 -22.71
C LYS A 10 -12.47 21.04 -21.63
N LEU A 11 -13.59 21.78 -21.70
CA LEU A 11 -13.92 22.81 -20.73
C LEU A 11 -14.33 22.24 -19.36
N LYS A 12 -15.05 21.14 -19.36
CA LYS A 12 -15.48 20.45 -18.14
C LYS A 12 -14.31 19.76 -17.43
N PHE A 13 -13.39 19.20 -18.21
CA PHE A 13 -12.12 18.61 -17.72
C PHE A 13 -11.24 19.67 -17.06
N VAL A 14 -11.06 20.84 -17.71
CA VAL A 14 -10.29 21.99 -17.16
C VAL A 14 -10.92 22.50 -15.87
N LYS A 15 -12.25 22.60 -15.79
CA LYS A 15 -12.97 23.09 -14.61
C LYS A 15 -12.93 22.13 -13.42
N SER A 16 -12.88 20.82 -13.68
CA SER A 16 -12.78 19.76 -12.67
C SER A 16 -11.34 19.59 -12.14
N HIS A 17 -10.31 19.85 -12.96
CA HIS A 17 -8.91 19.59 -12.64
C HIS A 17 -8.06 20.88 -12.58
N LYS A 18 -8.67 22.00 -12.17
CA LYS A 18 -7.99 23.31 -12.08
C LYS A 18 -6.65 23.24 -11.32
N ILE A 19 -6.61 22.50 -10.23
CA ILE A 19 -5.41 22.37 -9.38
C ILE A 19 -4.30 21.59 -10.12
N GLU A 20 -4.65 20.57 -10.89
CA GLU A 20 -3.68 19.80 -11.67
C GLU A 20 -3.10 20.58 -12.84
N LEU A 21 -3.93 21.38 -13.51
CA LEU A 21 -3.49 22.28 -14.60
C LEU A 21 -2.56 23.39 -14.10
N VAL A 22 -2.88 24.00 -12.97
CA VAL A 22 -2.01 25.00 -12.33
C VAL A 22 -0.64 24.37 -12.00
N ILE A 23 -0.63 23.12 -11.47
CA ILE A 23 0.61 22.40 -11.12
C ILE A 23 1.41 22.07 -12.38
N VAL A 24 0.77 21.66 -13.48
CA VAL A 24 1.46 21.36 -14.76
C VAL A 24 2.07 22.62 -15.37
N ILE A 25 1.34 23.74 -15.38
CA ILE A 25 1.83 25.02 -15.90
C ILE A 25 3.03 25.54 -15.09
N PHE A 26 2.98 25.42 -13.75
CA PHE A 26 4.09 25.82 -12.88
C PHE A 26 5.24 24.79 -12.80
N SER A 27 5.05 23.57 -13.32
CA SER A 27 6.10 22.52 -13.35
C SER A 27 6.99 22.60 -14.59
N PHE A 28 6.62 23.38 -15.60
CA PHE A 28 7.45 23.62 -16.77
C PHE A 28 8.46 24.73 -16.43
N PRO A 29 9.77 24.47 -16.56
CA PRO A 29 10.81 25.48 -16.39
C PRO A 29 10.85 26.35 -17.64
N ILE A 30 9.90 27.26 -17.81
CA ILE A 30 9.98 28.33 -18.79
C ILE A 30 10.81 29.45 -18.15
N VAL A 31 12.13 29.28 -18.13
CA VAL A 31 13.06 30.39 -17.91
C VAL A 31 13.58 30.77 -19.29
N PRO A 32 13.16 31.86 -19.88
CA PRO A 32 13.79 32.40 -21.08
C PRO A 32 15.23 32.81 -20.72
N GLU A 33 16.22 32.32 -21.46
CA GLU A 33 17.65 32.59 -21.25
C GLU A 33 18.06 34.07 -21.36
N GLY A 34 17.13 34.98 -21.62
CA GLY A 34 17.37 36.40 -21.83
C GLY A 34 17.25 37.34 -20.61
N LEU A 35 16.84 36.86 -19.42
CA LEU A 35 16.57 37.69 -18.25
C LEU A 35 17.67 37.65 -17.17
N GLN A 36 18.94 37.62 -17.59
CA GLN A 36 20.08 37.63 -16.66
C GLN A 36 20.49 39.01 -16.13
N SER A 37 19.76 40.09 -16.34
CA SER A 37 20.12 41.42 -15.84
C SER A 37 19.48 41.76 -14.51
N SER A 38 20.30 41.76 -13.52
CA SER A 38 20.47 42.57 -12.27
C SER A 38 19.32 42.87 -11.32
N GLY A 39 18.09 42.50 -11.53
CA GLY A 39 17.01 42.77 -10.54
C GLY A 39 16.21 41.52 -10.17
N PHE A 40 16.23 40.54 -11.01
CA PHE A 40 15.37 39.35 -10.95
C PHE A 40 15.93 38.20 -10.10
N LEU A 41 17.16 38.32 -9.58
CA LEU A 41 17.77 37.30 -8.70
C LEU A 41 16.99 37.07 -7.39
N ARG A 42 16.13 38.03 -6.99
CA ARG A 42 15.20 37.83 -5.87
C ARG A 42 14.11 36.80 -6.19
N PHE A 43 13.70 36.69 -7.46
CA PHE A 43 12.72 35.72 -7.92
C PHE A 43 13.32 34.34 -8.18
N ALA A 44 14.63 34.20 -8.25
CA ALA A 44 15.31 32.89 -8.32
C ALA A 44 15.11 32.02 -7.05
N ARG A 45 14.59 32.61 -5.96
CA ARG A 45 14.19 31.87 -4.75
C ARG A 45 12.80 31.20 -4.88
N LEU A 46 11.96 31.66 -5.80
CA LEU A 46 10.62 31.10 -6.03
C LEU A 46 10.65 29.62 -6.45
N PRO A 47 11.57 29.14 -7.31
CA PRO A 47 11.63 27.70 -7.62
C PRO A 47 11.90 26.82 -6.40
N ARG A 48 12.62 27.33 -5.38
CA ARG A 48 12.84 26.59 -4.13
C ARG A 48 11.56 26.47 -3.28
N LEU A 49 10.74 27.53 -3.25
CA LEU A 49 9.41 27.50 -2.62
C LEU A 49 8.46 26.54 -3.36
N LEU A 50 8.51 26.55 -4.71
CA LEU A 50 7.71 25.65 -5.53
C LEU A 50 8.09 24.17 -5.31
N ASN A 51 9.38 23.89 -5.07
CA ASN A 51 9.80 22.56 -4.67
C ASN A 51 9.24 22.14 -3.30
N ALA A 52 9.09 23.08 -2.35
CA ALA A 52 8.44 22.80 -1.07
C ALA A 52 6.96 22.42 -1.26
N LEU A 53 6.25 22.99 -2.25
CA LEU A 53 4.86 22.61 -2.55
C LEU A 53 4.73 21.14 -3.00
N ARG A 54 5.78 20.53 -3.53
CA ARG A 54 5.78 19.08 -3.83
C ARG A 54 5.62 18.24 -2.56
N PHE A 55 6.23 18.67 -1.45
CA PHE A 55 6.06 17.97 -0.15
C PHE A 55 4.64 18.12 0.39
N PHE A 56 4.00 19.28 0.22
CA PHE A 56 2.59 19.44 0.58
C PHE A 56 1.67 18.56 -0.26
N ARG A 57 1.99 18.35 -1.54
CA ARG A 57 1.25 17.41 -2.40
C ARG A 57 1.40 15.98 -1.90
N LEU A 58 2.61 15.55 -1.54
CA LEU A 58 2.84 14.23 -0.93
C LEU A 58 2.10 14.09 0.40
N ALA A 59 2.16 15.09 1.26
CA ALA A 59 1.43 15.11 2.53
C ALA A 59 -0.10 15.03 2.32
N ALA A 60 -0.64 15.75 1.32
CA ALA A 60 -2.05 15.67 0.97
C ALA A 60 -2.46 14.30 0.40
N LEU A 61 -1.60 13.67 -0.40
CA LEU A 61 -1.82 12.31 -0.90
C LEU A 61 -1.78 11.30 0.24
N LEU A 62 -0.81 11.41 1.15
CA LEU A 62 -0.72 10.56 2.34
C LEU A 62 -1.92 10.75 3.27
N GLY A 63 -2.40 11.98 3.44
CA GLY A 63 -3.62 12.28 4.20
C GLY A 63 -4.87 11.64 3.58
N ARG A 64 -5.03 11.72 2.26
CA ARG A 64 -6.13 11.05 1.54
C ARG A 64 -6.02 9.53 1.62
N PHE A 65 -4.81 9.00 1.46
CA PHE A 65 -4.55 7.57 1.62
C PHE A 65 -4.93 7.10 3.04
N GLY A 66 -4.52 7.85 4.07
CA GLY A 66 -4.87 7.55 5.46
C GLY A 66 -6.38 7.55 5.73
N THR A 67 -7.15 8.49 5.15
CA THR A 67 -8.61 8.53 5.31
C THR A 67 -9.28 7.38 4.57
N THR A 68 -8.81 7.03 3.38
CA THR A 68 -9.31 5.87 2.62
C THR A 68 -9.03 4.57 3.35
N VAL A 69 -7.81 4.37 3.83
CA VAL A 69 -7.44 3.21 4.64
C VAL A 69 -8.31 3.14 5.90
N LYS A 70 -8.48 4.25 6.63
CA LYS A 70 -9.34 4.30 7.82
C LYS A 70 -10.81 3.96 7.50
N SER A 71 -11.33 4.42 6.37
CA SER A 71 -12.68 4.10 5.90
C SER A 71 -12.83 2.60 5.63
N ILE A 72 -11.88 2.01 4.93
CA ILE A 72 -11.83 0.57 4.64
C ILE A 72 -11.76 -0.24 5.96
N PHE A 73 -10.84 0.13 6.87
CA PHE A 73 -10.71 -0.55 8.17
C PHE A 73 -11.92 -0.34 9.10
N ASN A 74 -12.74 0.67 8.86
CA ASN A 74 -13.94 0.88 9.65
C ASN A 74 -15.16 0.05 9.17
N SER A 75 -15.04 -0.63 8.03
CA SER A 75 -16.06 -1.56 7.57
C SER A 75 -16.11 -2.79 8.51
N LYS A 76 -17.32 -3.22 8.89
CA LYS A 76 -17.53 -4.39 9.77
C LYS A 76 -16.92 -5.66 9.15
N GLY A 77 -16.98 -5.79 7.82
CA GLY A 77 -16.42 -6.92 7.09
C GLY A 77 -14.91 -7.01 7.21
N LEU A 78 -14.19 -5.90 6.99
CA LEU A 78 -12.72 -5.94 7.04
C LEU A 78 -12.19 -6.18 8.46
N ARG A 79 -12.83 -5.62 9.48
CA ARG A 79 -12.48 -5.92 10.88
C ARG A 79 -12.61 -7.40 11.18
N PHE A 80 -13.71 -8.02 10.75
CA PHE A 80 -13.90 -9.48 10.91
C PHE A 80 -12.76 -10.25 10.24
N ILE A 81 -12.39 -9.89 9.02
CA ILE A 81 -11.31 -10.51 8.26
C ILE A 81 -9.98 -10.41 9.04
N VAL A 82 -9.63 -9.22 9.56
CA VAL A 82 -8.39 -9.02 10.34
C VAL A 82 -8.38 -9.87 11.61
N TYR A 83 -9.46 -9.89 12.37
CA TYR A 83 -9.54 -10.73 13.58
C TYR A 83 -9.48 -12.22 13.25
N ALA A 84 -10.14 -12.65 12.17
CA ALA A 84 -10.09 -14.03 11.70
C ALA A 84 -8.66 -14.42 11.33
N THR A 85 -7.90 -13.54 10.64
CA THR A 85 -6.49 -13.81 10.30
C THR A 85 -5.64 -13.98 11.53
N ILE A 86 -5.78 -13.06 12.49
CA ILE A 86 -5.04 -13.14 13.74
C ILE A 86 -5.35 -14.46 14.43
N GLY A 87 -6.63 -14.84 14.51
CA GLY A 87 -7.05 -16.12 15.08
C GLY A 87 -6.45 -17.34 14.35
N ILE A 88 -6.44 -17.33 13.01
CA ILE A 88 -5.86 -18.37 12.18
C ILE A 88 -4.34 -18.50 12.44
N VAL A 89 -3.61 -17.37 12.44
CA VAL A 89 -2.16 -17.37 12.70
C VAL A 89 -1.83 -17.89 14.10
N LEU A 90 -2.57 -17.44 15.11
CA LEU A 90 -2.39 -17.92 16.48
C LEU A 90 -2.67 -19.43 16.59
N PHE A 91 -3.76 -19.89 16.00
CA PHE A 91 -4.17 -21.28 16.06
C PHE A 91 -3.20 -22.21 15.31
N PHE A 92 -2.90 -21.90 14.05
CA PHE A 92 -2.01 -22.71 13.23
C PHE A 92 -0.54 -22.63 13.71
N GLY A 93 -0.11 -21.45 14.20
CA GLY A 93 1.20 -21.31 14.84
C GLY A 93 1.34 -22.17 16.08
N PHE A 94 0.29 -22.28 16.90
CA PHE A 94 0.27 -23.17 18.05
C PHE A 94 0.29 -24.65 17.63
N LEU A 95 -0.57 -25.06 16.67
CA LEU A 95 -0.59 -26.44 16.17
C LEU A 95 0.77 -26.84 15.60
N PHE A 96 1.41 -25.95 14.85
CA PHE A 96 2.71 -26.20 14.26
C PHE A 96 3.80 -26.34 15.32
N TYR A 97 3.80 -25.47 16.33
CA TYR A 97 4.72 -25.53 17.47
C TYR A 97 4.66 -26.86 18.22
N ILE A 98 3.47 -27.41 18.46
CA ILE A 98 3.34 -28.68 19.21
C ILE A 98 3.57 -29.92 18.34
N SER A 99 3.48 -29.80 17.00
CA SER A 99 3.58 -30.93 16.08
C SER A 99 4.96 -31.10 15.44
N GLU A 100 5.77 -30.02 15.40
CA GLU A 100 7.10 -30.06 14.77
C GLU A 100 8.23 -30.01 15.80
N PRO A 101 9.02 -31.10 15.91
CA PRO A 101 10.12 -31.17 16.88
C PRO A 101 11.24 -30.14 16.65
N GLY A 102 11.35 -29.63 15.41
CA GLY A 102 12.34 -28.61 15.05
C GLY A 102 11.96 -27.19 15.45
N VAL A 103 10.73 -26.95 15.91
CA VAL A 103 10.23 -25.65 16.36
C VAL A 103 10.37 -25.54 17.86
N THR A 104 11.33 -24.74 18.32
CA THR A 104 11.72 -24.70 19.74
C THR A 104 10.88 -23.73 20.57
N SER A 105 10.22 -22.76 19.94
CA SER A 105 9.40 -21.75 20.61
C SER A 105 8.07 -21.50 19.90
N TYR A 106 7.08 -21.06 20.67
CA TYR A 106 5.79 -20.67 20.11
C TYR A 106 5.92 -19.45 19.14
N SER A 107 6.89 -18.58 19.39
CA SER A 107 7.19 -17.45 18.50
C SER A 107 7.64 -17.90 17.12
N ASP A 108 8.40 -19.00 17.02
CA ASP A 108 8.83 -19.56 15.74
C ASP A 108 7.64 -20.16 14.98
N GLY A 109 6.72 -20.80 15.70
CA GLY A 109 5.46 -21.29 15.13
C GLY A 109 4.58 -20.16 14.60
N LEU A 110 4.46 -19.05 15.34
CA LEU A 110 3.74 -17.86 14.90
C LEU A 110 4.40 -17.20 13.68
N TRP A 111 5.70 -17.08 13.70
CA TRP A 111 6.49 -16.57 12.58
C TRP A 111 6.24 -17.40 11.32
N TRP A 112 6.36 -18.72 11.44
CA TRP A 112 6.10 -19.64 10.34
C TRP A 112 4.66 -19.51 9.79
N ALA A 113 3.66 -19.45 10.67
CA ALA A 113 2.27 -19.32 10.25
C ALA A 113 2.03 -17.98 9.53
N LEU A 114 2.61 -16.87 10.03
CA LEU A 114 2.51 -15.56 9.41
C LEU A 114 3.14 -15.54 8.02
N VAL A 115 4.36 -16.06 7.89
CA VAL A 115 5.10 -16.10 6.64
C VAL A 115 4.42 -17.01 5.60
N THR A 116 3.78 -18.08 6.07
CA THR A 116 3.05 -19.03 5.22
C THR A 116 1.72 -18.45 4.73
N ILE A 117 0.90 -17.87 5.62
CA ILE A 117 -0.41 -17.30 5.24
C ILE A 117 -0.27 -16.09 4.33
N THR A 118 0.82 -15.32 4.47
CA THR A 118 1.14 -14.18 3.60
C THR A 118 1.79 -14.61 2.28
N THR A 119 2.00 -15.90 2.06
CA THR A 119 2.65 -16.48 0.86
C THR A 119 4.10 -16.02 0.61
N VAL A 120 4.77 -15.45 1.63
CA VAL A 120 6.20 -15.04 1.53
C VAL A 120 7.12 -16.24 1.51
N GLY A 121 6.95 -17.18 2.46
CA GLY A 121 7.64 -18.47 2.50
C GLY A 121 9.16 -18.38 2.48
N TYR A 122 9.80 -17.77 3.46
CA TYR A 122 11.27 -17.65 3.52
C TYR A 122 11.99 -19.01 3.51
N GLY A 123 11.33 -20.10 3.95
CA GLY A 123 11.91 -21.42 3.97
C GLY A 123 12.90 -21.67 5.12
N ASP A 124 13.00 -20.76 6.06
CA ASP A 124 13.81 -20.85 7.27
C ASP A 124 13.24 -21.88 8.26
N ILE A 125 11.92 -22.00 8.32
CA ILE A 125 11.20 -23.02 9.09
C ILE A 125 10.27 -23.76 8.14
N THR A 126 10.42 -25.09 8.05
CA THR A 126 9.63 -25.94 7.14
C THR A 126 9.11 -27.18 7.87
N PRO A 127 7.91 -27.70 7.50
CA PRO A 127 7.38 -28.92 8.10
C PRO A 127 8.18 -30.14 7.67
N LEU A 128 8.71 -30.87 8.65
CA LEU A 128 9.47 -32.12 8.48
C LEU A 128 8.57 -33.32 8.67
N THR A 129 7.59 -33.25 9.58
CA THR A 129 6.69 -34.35 9.89
C THR A 129 5.51 -34.41 8.92
N ASN A 130 4.88 -35.58 8.79
CA ASN A 130 3.67 -35.74 7.98
C ASN A 130 2.51 -34.92 8.57
N LEU A 131 2.42 -34.83 9.90
CA LEU A 131 1.40 -34.02 10.57
C LEU A 131 1.62 -32.52 10.30
N GLY A 132 2.85 -32.04 10.42
CA GLY A 132 3.19 -30.66 10.10
C GLY A 132 2.91 -30.30 8.65
N ARG A 133 3.11 -31.23 7.71
CA ARG A 133 2.74 -31.02 6.28
C ARG A 133 1.24 -30.91 6.06
N ILE A 134 0.42 -31.68 6.81
CA ILE A 134 -1.04 -31.56 6.76
C ILE A 134 -1.48 -30.21 7.31
N ILE A 135 -0.92 -29.77 8.44
CA ILE A 135 -1.18 -28.46 9.04
C ILE A 135 -0.79 -27.35 8.07
N ALA A 136 0.39 -27.45 7.44
CA ALA A 136 0.88 -26.49 6.46
C ALA A 136 -0.04 -26.40 5.25
N SER A 137 -0.44 -27.53 4.67
CA SER A 137 -1.34 -27.58 3.52
C SER A 137 -2.69 -26.94 3.83
N SER A 138 -3.22 -27.20 5.02
CA SER A 138 -4.48 -26.62 5.49
C SER A 138 -4.37 -25.08 5.60
N LEU A 139 -3.28 -24.59 6.21
CA LEU A 139 -3.02 -23.15 6.32
C LEU A 139 -2.85 -22.47 4.96
N MET A 140 -2.15 -23.11 4.02
CA MET A 140 -1.94 -22.60 2.65
C MET A 140 -3.27 -22.44 1.91
N ILE A 141 -4.14 -23.46 1.95
CA ILE A 141 -5.47 -23.40 1.32
C ILE A 141 -6.31 -22.27 1.93
N MET A 142 -6.32 -22.13 3.26
CA MET A 142 -7.02 -21.05 3.95
C MET A 142 -6.42 -19.69 3.60
N GLY A 143 -5.10 -19.58 3.49
CA GLY A 143 -4.39 -18.36 3.14
C GLY A 143 -4.75 -17.83 1.75
N ILE A 144 -4.84 -18.71 0.75
CA ILE A 144 -5.26 -18.33 -0.60
C ILE A 144 -6.67 -17.76 -0.60
N GLY A 145 -7.61 -18.43 0.05
CA GLY A 145 -9.00 -17.95 0.20
C GLY A 145 -9.09 -16.61 0.92
N PHE A 146 -8.23 -16.41 1.91
CA PHE A 146 -8.16 -15.19 2.69
C PHE A 146 -7.67 -13.99 1.85
N ILE A 147 -6.58 -14.15 1.10
CA ILE A 147 -6.04 -13.11 0.21
C ILE A 147 -7.08 -12.74 -0.85
N ALA A 148 -7.76 -13.74 -1.44
CA ALA A 148 -8.83 -13.51 -2.41
C ALA A 148 -9.97 -12.67 -1.78
N THR A 149 -10.36 -12.95 -0.54
CA THR A 149 -11.42 -12.22 0.17
C THR A 149 -11.02 -10.79 0.47
N ILE A 150 -9.77 -10.53 0.91
CA ILE A 150 -9.26 -9.17 1.12
C ILE A 150 -9.27 -8.40 -0.19
N THR A 151 -8.77 -8.99 -1.26
CA THR A 151 -8.71 -8.35 -2.59
C THR A 151 -10.11 -7.96 -3.07
N ALA A 152 -11.09 -8.85 -2.92
CA ALA A 152 -12.49 -8.58 -3.26
C ALA A 152 -13.07 -7.46 -2.40
N ALA A 153 -12.80 -7.45 -1.09
CA ALA A 153 -13.30 -6.42 -0.17
C ALA A 153 -12.71 -5.03 -0.42
N VAL A 154 -11.48 -4.95 -0.96
CA VAL A 154 -10.83 -3.68 -1.33
C VAL A 154 -11.30 -3.18 -2.69
N SER A 155 -11.73 -4.09 -3.58
CA SER A 155 -12.18 -3.76 -4.95
C SER A 155 -13.65 -3.36 -5.02
N SER A 156 -14.44 -3.61 -3.97
CA SER A 156 -15.88 -3.30 -3.90
C SER A 156 -16.12 -1.91 -3.34
#